data_483f216e79edde2a8d74ff785a808db6
#
_entry.id   483f216e79edde2a8d74ff785a808db6
#
_cell.length_a   1.000
_cell.length_b   1.000
_cell.length_c   1.000
_cell.angle_alpha   90.00
_cell.angle_beta   90.00
_cell.angle_gamma   90.00
#
_symmetry.space_group_name_H-M   'P 1'
#
loop_
_entity.id
_entity.type
_entity.pdbx_description
1 polymer ?
#
loop_
_entity_poly.entity_id
_entity_poly.type
_entity_poly.pdbx_seq_one_letter_code
_entity_poly.pdbx_strand_id
1 'polypeptide(L)'
;LEIGKNDKIKSLDLFKIDIINKNEKDNKLEFKKVNNNYYLTGSQFDGSKNIKNILVNSSKSIFSNFKNLNTYIYLDIDKYFVDKKSYLSNVKGEIQLKNSKIFNSNLSAKLNKNRNFELKIVTNNNQKITKLDIEKPAPFIKNFKFIKGFKDGNLNYESFEYEGKIKSNLKIVDFKVQEVPVLAKLLTLASLQGIADLLTGEGIRFTDFEMDYESLGNTTTINEMYAIGPAISILMSGYIEKNKLVSLRGTLVPATTINRTIS
;
A
#
# COMPACT_ATOMS: atom_id res chain seq x y z
N LEU A 1 13.28 16.40 24.76
CA LEU A 1 13.03 16.82 23.38
C LEU A 1 13.87 18.07 23.08
N GLU A 2 14.76 18.00 22.11
CA GLU A 2 15.47 19.16 21.59
C GLU A 2 14.94 19.52 20.21
N ILE A 3 14.62 20.81 20.01
CA ILE A 3 14.16 21.35 18.73
C ILE A 3 15.28 22.17 18.12
N GLY A 4 15.64 21.89 16.88
CA GLY A 4 16.66 22.62 16.13
C GLY A 4 16.07 23.82 15.37
N LYS A 5 16.92 24.53 14.63
CA LYS A 5 16.46 25.57 13.70
C LYS A 5 15.44 24.99 12.71
N ASN A 6 14.39 25.76 12.36
CA ASN A 6 13.28 25.39 11.47
C ASN A 6 12.33 24.31 12.04
N ASP A 7 12.09 24.31 13.35
CA ASP A 7 11.14 23.44 14.06
C ASP A 7 11.36 21.92 13.83
N LYS A 8 12.57 21.54 13.45
CA LYS A 8 12.93 20.12 13.31
C LYS A 8 13.40 19.53 14.63
N ILE A 9 12.94 18.33 14.91
CA ILE A 9 13.37 17.56 16.09
C ILE A 9 14.84 17.19 15.92
N LYS A 10 15.68 17.64 16.85
CA LYS A 10 17.11 17.34 16.89
C LYS A 10 17.38 16.08 17.70
N SER A 11 16.75 15.94 18.84
CA SER A 11 16.81 14.74 19.67
C SER A 11 15.49 14.51 20.42
N LEU A 12 15.18 13.24 20.65
CA LEU A 12 14.01 12.81 21.40
C LEU A 12 14.41 11.55 22.19
N ASP A 13 14.53 11.67 23.52
CA ASP A 13 14.97 10.54 24.34
C ASP A 13 13.83 9.62 24.73
N LEU A 14 12.68 10.21 25.05
CA LEU A 14 11.47 9.48 25.41
C LEU A 14 10.22 10.23 24.95
N PHE A 15 9.30 9.50 24.36
CA PHE A 15 7.93 9.96 24.07
C PHE A 15 6.95 8.85 24.40
N LYS A 16 5.93 9.16 25.19
CA LYS A 16 4.87 8.22 25.55
C LYS A 16 3.52 8.75 25.10
N ILE A 17 2.71 7.85 24.58
CA ILE A 17 1.29 8.08 24.31
C ILE A 17 0.51 7.13 25.23
N ASP A 18 -0.38 7.67 26.02
CA ASP A 18 -1.37 6.91 26.79
C ASP A 18 -2.67 7.72 26.78
N ILE A 19 -3.46 7.50 25.73
CA ILE A 19 -4.68 8.26 25.46
C ILE A 19 -5.75 7.38 24.84
N ILE A 20 -7.00 7.65 25.13
CA ILE A 20 -8.15 7.13 24.38
C ILE A 20 -8.48 8.12 23.26
N ASN A 21 -8.49 7.66 22.03
CA ASN A 21 -8.78 8.51 20.90
C ASN A 21 -10.31 8.66 20.65
N LYS A 22 -10.69 9.52 19.68
CA LYS A 22 -12.10 9.75 19.30
C LYS A 22 -12.84 8.50 18.80
N ASN A 23 -12.14 7.41 18.47
CA ASN A 23 -12.70 6.12 18.07
C ASN A 23 -12.79 5.14 19.24
N GLU A 24 -12.66 5.63 20.47
CA GLU A 24 -12.67 4.84 21.71
C GLU A 24 -11.57 3.78 21.77
N LYS A 25 -10.50 3.99 21.02
CA LYS A 25 -9.34 3.11 21.02
C LYS A 25 -8.29 3.63 21.99
N ASP A 26 -7.87 2.74 22.84
CA ASP A 26 -6.74 2.95 23.74
C ASP A 26 -5.44 3.00 22.90
N ASN A 27 -4.62 4.02 23.08
CA ASN A 27 -3.36 4.20 22.39
C ASN A 27 -2.25 4.24 23.42
N LYS A 28 -1.48 3.16 23.47
CA LYS A 28 -0.36 2.99 24.40
C LYS A 28 0.90 2.67 23.61
N LEU A 29 1.70 3.70 23.37
CA LEU A 29 3.01 3.58 22.73
C LEU A 29 4.08 4.25 23.57
N GLU A 30 5.24 3.66 23.58
CA GLU A 30 6.47 4.23 24.07
C GLU A 30 7.51 4.26 22.94
N PHE A 31 8.06 5.43 22.67
CA PHE A 31 9.19 5.63 21.78
C PHE A 31 10.38 6.09 22.61
N LYS A 32 11.35 5.22 22.80
CA LYS A 32 12.47 5.40 23.72
C LYS A 32 13.80 5.28 22.98
N LYS A 33 14.71 6.23 23.23
CA LYS A 33 16.08 6.15 22.78
C LYS A 33 16.93 5.37 23.78
N VAL A 34 17.68 4.39 23.27
CA VAL A 34 18.68 3.64 24.05
C VAL A 34 19.97 3.64 23.22
N ASN A 35 21.02 4.26 23.74
CA ASN A 35 22.23 4.57 23.00
C ASN A 35 21.91 5.37 21.73
N ASN A 36 22.26 4.85 20.54
CA ASN A 36 21.98 5.48 19.25
C ASN A 36 20.74 4.93 18.53
N ASN A 37 20.00 4.04 19.17
CA ASN A 37 18.84 3.40 18.56
C ASN A 37 17.54 3.81 19.26
N TYR A 38 16.43 3.62 18.55
CA TYR A 38 15.10 3.85 19.10
C TYR A 38 14.32 2.53 19.20
N TYR A 39 13.50 2.45 20.22
CA TYR A 39 12.57 1.34 20.46
C TYR A 39 11.15 1.89 20.48
N LEU A 40 10.31 1.42 19.58
CA LEU A 40 8.90 1.74 19.51
C LEU A 40 8.10 0.52 19.97
N THR A 41 7.62 0.58 21.19
CA THR A 41 6.90 -0.52 21.83
C THR A 41 5.51 -0.09 22.27
N GLY A 42 4.58 -1.03 22.37
CA GLY A 42 3.26 -0.71 22.88
C GLY A 42 2.23 -1.81 22.69
N SER A 43 1.18 -1.75 23.53
CA SER A 43 0.09 -2.71 23.46
C SER A 43 -0.89 -2.40 22.33
N GLN A 44 -1.10 -1.12 22.00
CA GLN A 44 -2.08 -0.75 21.00
C GLN A 44 -1.86 0.65 20.43
N PHE A 45 -2.11 0.83 19.14
CA PHE A 45 -2.09 2.14 18.48
C PHE A 45 -3.08 2.22 17.31
N ASP A 46 -3.82 3.33 17.21
CA ASP A 46 -4.65 3.63 16.04
C ASP A 46 -3.86 4.41 14.98
N GLY A 47 -3.24 3.64 14.08
CA GLY A 47 -2.48 4.18 12.94
C GLY A 47 -3.31 4.44 11.68
N SER A 48 -4.63 4.35 11.74
CA SER A 48 -5.51 4.43 10.55
C SER A 48 -5.32 5.71 9.72
N LYS A 49 -4.99 6.84 10.35
CA LYS A 49 -4.65 8.09 9.66
C LYS A 49 -3.27 8.04 9.00
N ASN A 50 -2.32 7.35 9.62
CA ASN A 50 -0.95 7.26 9.13
C ASN A 50 -0.84 6.37 7.91
N ILE A 51 -1.57 5.23 7.88
CA ILE A 51 -1.62 4.33 6.73
C ILE A 51 -2.04 5.08 5.47
N LYS A 52 -3.10 5.90 5.56
CA LYS A 52 -3.55 6.71 4.44
C LYS A 52 -2.46 7.67 3.93
N ASN A 53 -1.74 8.31 4.83
CA ASN A 53 -0.67 9.24 4.47
C ASN A 53 0.54 8.51 3.84
N ILE A 54 0.89 7.33 4.34
CA ILE A 54 1.98 6.50 3.79
C ILE A 54 1.63 6.04 2.37
N LEU A 55 0.40 5.55 2.15
CA LEU A 55 -0.03 5.01 0.86
C LEU A 55 -0.25 6.09 -0.22
N VAL A 56 -0.70 7.29 0.18
CA VAL A 56 -1.05 8.38 -0.76
C VAL A 56 0.08 9.38 -0.94
N ASN A 57 0.89 9.62 0.09
CA ASN A 57 1.94 10.64 0.12
C ASN A 57 3.33 10.03 0.31
N SER A 58 3.75 9.19 -0.63
CA SER A 58 5.07 8.53 -0.60
C SER A 58 6.28 9.48 -0.56
N SER A 59 6.08 10.77 -0.90
CA SER A 59 7.16 11.77 -0.95
C SER A 59 7.53 12.39 0.41
N LYS A 60 6.68 12.27 1.44
CA LYS A 60 6.99 12.79 2.78
C LYS A 60 7.23 11.61 3.73
N SER A 61 8.49 11.32 4.02
CA SER A 61 8.85 10.41 5.10
C SER A 61 8.18 10.86 6.42
N ILE A 62 7.60 9.92 7.17
CA ILE A 62 7.11 10.19 8.54
C ILE A 62 8.21 10.72 9.46
N PHE A 63 9.46 10.48 9.10
CA PHE A 63 10.65 10.95 9.82
C PHE A 63 11.20 12.29 9.30
N SER A 64 10.51 12.94 8.35
CA SER A 64 10.98 14.23 7.77
C SER A 64 11.07 15.38 8.79
N ASN A 65 10.39 15.26 9.92
CA ASN A 65 10.47 16.22 11.01
C ASN A 65 11.77 16.08 11.84
N PHE A 66 12.51 14.99 11.68
CA PHE A 66 13.82 14.84 12.30
C PHE A 66 14.92 15.35 11.37
N LYS A 67 15.93 16.00 11.94
CA LYS A 67 17.07 16.51 11.19
C LYS A 67 18.16 15.43 11.09
N ASN A 68 18.42 14.94 9.86
CA ASN A 68 19.56 14.04 9.56
C ASN A 68 19.66 12.83 10.52
N LEU A 69 18.52 12.21 10.84
CA LEU A 69 18.49 11.07 11.74
C LEU A 69 19.12 9.84 11.06
N ASN A 70 20.17 9.31 11.70
CA ASN A 70 20.85 8.08 11.30
C ASN A 70 20.76 7.11 12.49
N THR A 71 19.91 6.09 12.38
CA THR A 71 19.56 5.22 13.51
C THR A 71 18.84 3.96 13.07
N TYR A 72 18.74 3.00 13.98
CA TYR A 72 17.76 1.92 13.89
C TYR A 72 16.57 2.22 14.79
N ILE A 73 15.38 1.86 14.31
CA ILE A 73 14.14 1.86 15.08
C ILE A 73 13.65 0.42 15.13
N TYR A 74 13.62 -0.15 16.32
CA TYR A 74 13.09 -1.49 16.59
C TYR A 74 11.62 -1.36 16.99
N LEU A 75 10.76 -2.18 16.38
CA LEU A 75 9.32 -2.17 16.62
C LEU A 75 8.89 -3.45 17.33
N ASP A 76 8.05 -3.28 18.36
CA ASP A 76 7.33 -4.37 19.03
C ASP A 76 5.99 -3.82 19.52
N ILE A 77 4.94 -3.98 18.68
CA ILE A 77 3.61 -3.43 18.94
C ILE A 77 2.59 -4.58 18.84
N ASP A 78 1.84 -4.82 19.91
CA ASP A 78 0.87 -5.93 19.93
C ASP A 78 -0.27 -5.72 18.93
N LYS A 79 -0.80 -4.47 18.82
CA LYS A 79 -1.87 -4.13 17.88
C LYS A 79 -1.68 -2.76 17.25
N TYR A 80 -1.60 -2.72 15.93
CA TYR A 80 -1.57 -1.49 15.15
C TYR A 80 -2.81 -1.42 14.24
N PHE A 81 -3.79 -0.60 14.56
CA PHE A 81 -4.99 -0.46 13.74
C PHE A 81 -4.68 0.24 12.41
N VAL A 82 -5.07 -0.41 11.32
CA VAL A 82 -4.96 0.11 9.95
C VAL A 82 -6.25 0.78 9.50
N ASP A 83 -7.36 0.45 10.16
CA ASP A 83 -8.67 1.11 10.04
C ASP A 83 -9.52 0.92 11.31
N LYS A 84 -10.82 1.27 11.24
CA LYS A 84 -11.72 1.16 12.41
C LYS A 84 -11.84 -0.27 12.96
N LYS A 85 -11.73 -1.31 12.12
CA LYS A 85 -11.97 -2.71 12.48
C LYS A 85 -10.75 -3.61 12.31
N SER A 86 -9.87 -3.29 11.35
CA SER A 86 -8.73 -4.12 10.99
C SER A 86 -7.44 -3.64 11.65
N TYR A 87 -6.61 -4.57 12.05
CA TYR A 87 -5.33 -4.29 12.71
C TYR A 87 -4.25 -5.28 12.31
N LEU A 88 -3.02 -4.84 12.39
CA LEU A 88 -1.84 -5.69 12.41
C LEU A 88 -1.57 -6.09 13.86
N SER A 89 -1.43 -7.38 14.14
CA SER A 89 -1.00 -7.90 15.44
C SER A 89 0.44 -8.37 15.39
N ASN A 90 1.12 -8.30 16.52
CA ASN A 90 2.54 -8.68 16.65
C ASN A 90 3.41 -7.99 15.60
N VAL A 91 3.29 -6.67 15.49
CA VAL A 91 4.12 -5.88 14.57
C VAL A 91 5.53 -5.85 15.11
N LYS A 92 6.44 -6.56 14.45
CA LYS A 92 7.85 -6.69 14.86
C LYS A 92 8.79 -6.41 13.72
N GLY A 93 9.98 -5.98 14.08
CA GLY A 93 11.07 -5.80 13.14
C GLY A 93 11.85 -4.51 13.34
N GLU A 94 12.52 -4.07 12.29
CA GLU A 94 13.41 -2.92 12.35
C GLU A 94 13.31 -2.04 11.12
N ILE A 95 13.59 -0.77 11.32
CA ILE A 95 13.75 0.25 10.28
C ILE A 95 15.09 0.93 10.49
N GLN A 96 15.96 0.88 9.50
CA GLN A 96 17.19 1.67 9.47
C GLN A 96 16.93 2.99 8.75
N LEU A 97 17.24 4.09 9.41
CA LEU A 97 17.21 5.42 8.81
C LEU A 97 18.61 5.89 8.46
N LYS A 98 18.75 6.51 7.28
CA LYS A 98 19.88 7.35 6.90
C LYS A 98 19.37 8.70 6.42
N ASN A 99 19.87 9.80 6.99
CA ASN A 99 19.42 11.17 6.71
C ASN A 99 17.88 11.31 6.80
N SER A 100 17.27 10.73 7.84
CA SER A 100 15.81 10.71 8.07
C SER A 100 14.98 10.06 6.97
N LYS A 101 15.60 9.26 6.10
CA LYS A 101 14.93 8.44 5.09
C LYS A 101 15.07 6.97 5.42
N ILE A 102 14.05 6.18 5.12
CA ILE A 102 14.13 4.72 5.27
C ILE A 102 15.18 4.19 4.29
N PHE A 103 16.23 3.60 4.84
CA PHE A 103 17.33 2.99 4.10
C PHE A 103 17.11 1.49 3.98
N ASN A 104 16.90 0.80 5.11
CA ASN A 104 16.49 -0.60 5.15
C ASN A 104 15.29 -0.77 6.09
N SER A 105 14.53 -1.83 5.89
CA SER A 105 13.46 -2.23 6.80
C SER A 105 13.18 -3.72 6.66
N ASN A 106 12.83 -4.36 7.77
CA ASN A 106 12.33 -5.72 7.79
C ASN A 106 11.25 -5.80 8.85
N LEU A 107 9.98 -5.76 8.41
CA LEU A 107 8.81 -5.75 9.29
C LEU A 107 7.93 -6.94 9.00
N SER A 108 7.46 -7.60 10.05
CA SER A 108 6.47 -8.66 9.97
C SER A 108 5.32 -8.41 10.93
N ALA A 109 4.13 -8.88 10.57
CA ALA A 109 2.94 -8.80 11.40
C ALA A 109 1.89 -9.83 10.96
N LYS A 110 0.79 -9.93 11.70
CA LYS A 110 -0.40 -10.68 11.30
C LYS A 110 -1.59 -9.75 11.14
N LEU A 111 -2.16 -9.66 9.95
CA LEU A 111 -3.38 -8.90 9.72
C LEU A 111 -4.58 -9.67 10.29
N ASN A 112 -5.33 -9.02 11.19
CA ASN A 112 -6.48 -9.62 11.89
C ASN A 112 -6.17 -11.00 12.50
N LYS A 113 -5.03 -11.14 13.19
CA LYS A 113 -4.48 -12.29 13.94
C LYS A 113 -3.76 -13.36 13.11
N ASN A 114 -4.19 -13.70 11.91
CA ASN A 114 -3.73 -14.91 11.21
C ASN A 114 -3.40 -14.73 9.71
N ARG A 115 -3.44 -13.51 9.16
CA ARG A 115 -3.04 -13.22 7.78
C ARG A 115 -1.65 -12.60 7.77
N ASN A 116 -0.80 -13.06 6.88
CA ASN A 116 0.57 -12.55 6.80
C ASN A 116 0.61 -11.12 6.29
N PHE A 117 1.52 -10.35 6.88
CA PHE A 117 1.97 -9.04 6.41
C PHE A 117 3.48 -8.99 6.56
N GLU A 118 4.18 -8.75 5.46
CA GLU A 118 5.63 -8.64 5.44
C GLU A 118 6.05 -7.44 4.59
N LEU A 119 6.94 -6.60 5.13
CA LEU A 119 7.55 -5.48 4.41
C LEU A 119 9.06 -5.57 4.53
N LYS A 120 9.75 -5.69 3.41
CA LYS A 120 11.20 -5.68 3.34
C LYS A 120 11.70 -4.57 2.42
N ILE A 121 12.62 -3.74 2.91
CA ILE A 121 13.29 -2.70 2.14
C ILE A 121 14.79 -2.93 2.29
N VAL A 122 15.49 -3.00 1.17
CA VAL A 122 16.95 -3.16 1.13
C VAL A 122 17.52 -2.13 0.18
N THR A 123 18.48 -1.35 0.67
CA THR A 123 19.19 -0.36 -0.14
C THR A 123 20.67 -0.74 -0.24
N ASN A 124 21.15 -0.90 -1.47
CA ASN A 124 22.56 -1.17 -1.78
C ASN A 124 22.98 -0.31 -2.98
N ASN A 125 24.14 0.32 -2.91
CA ASN A 125 24.71 1.15 -4.00
C ASN A 125 23.69 2.15 -4.61
N ASN A 126 22.95 2.87 -3.77
CA ASN A 126 21.88 3.81 -4.14
C ASN A 126 20.68 3.17 -4.88
N GLN A 127 20.63 1.85 -4.96
CA GLN A 127 19.49 1.09 -5.45
C GLN A 127 18.65 0.62 -4.27
N LYS A 128 17.36 0.91 -4.29
CA LYS A 128 16.45 0.53 -3.22
C LYS A 128 15.41 -0.44 -3.75
N ILE A 129 15.35 -1.61 -3.13
CA ILE A 129 14.36 -2.64 -3.42
C ILE A 129 13.34 -2.66 -2.29
N THR A 130 12.06 -2.59 -2.62
CA THR A 130 10.95 -2.75 -1.67
C THR A 130 10.14 -3.98 -2.06
N LYS A 131 9.86 -4.85 -1.09
CA LYS A 131 8.95 -5.99 -1.22
C LYS A 131 7.88 -5.89 -0.15
N LEU A 132 6.62 -6.06 -0.54
CA LEU A 132 5.48 -6.04 0.36
C LEU A 132 4.54 -7.20 0.02
N ASP A 133 4.28 -8.05 1.00
CA ASP A 133 3.40 -9.20 0.90
C ASP A 133 2.26 -9.07 1.90
N ILE A 134 1.01 -9.14 1.43
CA ILE A 134 -0.18 -8.99 2.28
C ILE A 134 -1.24 -10.01 1.90
N GLU A 135 -1.62 -10.87 2.83
CA GLU A 135 -2.82 -11.71 2.70
C GLU A 135 -4.07 -10.89 3.05
N LYS A 136 -5.09 -10.96 2.18
CA LYS A 136 -6.37 -10.21 2.31
C LYS A 136 -6.17 -8.70 2.47
N PRO A 137 -5.58 -8.01 1.49
CA PRO A 137 -5.15 -6.62 1.57
C PRO A 137 -6.29 -5.59 1.62
N ALA A 138 -7.55 -5.99 1.63
CA ALA A 138 -8.72 -5.11 1.61
C ALA A 138 -8.64 -3.90 2.57
N PRO A 139 -8.15 -4.03 3.83
CA PRO A 139 -8.03 -2.88 4.74
C PRO A 139 -7.08 -1.79 4.24
N PHE A 140 -6.09 -2.14 3.41
CA PHE A 140 -5.15 -1.20 2.81
C PHE A 140 -5.71 -0.61 1.52
N ILE A 141 -6.28 -1.47 0.65
CA ILE A 141 -6.80 -1.08 -0.68
C ILE A 141 -7.99 -0.12 -0.58
N LYS A 142 -8.87 -0.25 0.41
CA LYS A 142 -10.01 0.65 0.61
C LYS A 142 -9.65 2.13 0.83
N ASN A 143 -8.39 2.43 1.15
CA ASN A 143 -7.92 3.81 1.22
C ASN A 143 -7.82 4.47 -0.16
N PHE A 144 -7.78 3.68 -1.23
CA PHE A 144 -7.84 4.15 -2.60
C PHE A 144 -9.30 4.36 -3.00
N LYS A 145 -9.71 5.60 -3.24
CA LYS A 145 -11.10 5.98 -3.51
C LYS A 145 -11.69 5.42 -4.81
N PHE A 146 -10.83 4.95 -5.72
CA PHE A 146 -11.23 4.46 -7.04
C PHE A 146 -11.60 2.97 -7.05
N ILE A 147 -11.42 2.25 -5.95
CA ILE A 147 -11.84 0.85 -5.78
C ILE A 147 -12.67 0.73 -4.52
N LYS A 148 -13.89 0.26 -4.65
CA LYS A 148 -14.75 -0.10 -3.54
C LYS A 148 -15.07 -1.60 -3.57
N GLY A 149 -15.49 -2.13 -2.42
CA GLY A 149 -15.90 -3.52 -2.32
C GLY A 149 -14.79 -4.54 -2.65
N PHE A 150 -13.54 -4.18 -2.47
CA PHE A 150 -12.42 -5.12 -2.61
C PHE A 150 -12.48 -6.17 -1.48
N LYS A 151 -12.43 -7.45 -1.86
CA LYS A 151 -12.48 -8.59 -0.93
C LYS A 151 -11.46 -9.64 -1.32
N ASP A 152 -10.97 -10.36 -0.30
CA ASP A 152 -10.03 -11.47 -0.42
C ASP A 152 -8.68 -11.07 -1.03
N GLY A 153 -8.03 -11.98 -1.74
CA GLY A 153 -6.80 -11.78 -2.48
C GLY A 153 -5.52 -11.88 -1.65
N ASN A 154 -4.43 -12.13 -2.36
CA ASN A 154 -3.06 -12.03 -1.85
C ASN A 154 -2.33 -11.02 -2.72
N LEU A 155 -1.72 -10.02 -2.08
CA LEU A 155 -1.02 -8.92 -2.74
C LEU A 155 0.47 -9.11 -2.58
N ASN A 156 1.19 -9.08 -3.70
CA ASN A 156 2.64 -8.97 -3.76
C ASN A 156 2.99 -7.67 -4.49
N TYR A 157 3.85 -6.89 -3.89
CA TYR A 157 4.38 -5.68 -4.49
C TYR A 157 5.90 -5.71 -4.44
N GLU A 158 6.53 -5.44 -5.57
CA GLU A 158 7.97 -5.28 -5.66
C GLU A 158 8.30 -3.98 -6.39
N SER A 159 9.26 -3.22 -5.88
CA SER A 159 9.77 -2.05 -6.60
C SER A 159 11.27 -1.93 -6.51
N PHE A 160 11.84 -1.35 -7.56
CA PHE A 160 13.24 -1.03 -7.70
C PHE A 160 13.38 0.47 -7.97
N GLU A 161 14.00 1.19 -7.04
CA GLU A 161 14.22 2.63 -7.12
C GLU A 161 15.72 2.91 -7.36
N TYR A 162 16.01 3.67 -8.40
CA TYR A 162 17.35 4.16 -8.73
C TYR A 162 17.25 5.53 -9.39
N GLU A 163 18.04 6.52 -8.90
CA GLU A 163 18.09 7.90 -9.42
C GLU A 163 16.71 8.56 -9.61
N GLY A 164 15.81 8.31 -8.66
CA GLY A 164 14.46 8.89 -8.68
C GLY A 164 13.48 8.22 -9.64
N LYS A 165 13.91 7.22 -10.42
CA LYS A 165 13.07 6.35 -11.21
C LYS A 165 12.69 5.12 -10.39
N ILE A 166 11.41 4.79 -10.36
CA ILE A 166 10.88 3.63 -9.65
C ILE A 166 10.22 2.70 -10.67
N LYS A 167 10.75 1.49 -10.83
CA LYS A 167 10.10 0.40 -11.54
C LYS A 167 9.36 -0.46 -10.54
N SER A 168 8.11 -0.81 -10.83
CA SER A 168 7.24 -1.53 -9.89
C SER A 168 6.47 -2.63 -10.59
N ASN A 169 6.33 -3.75 -9.89
CA ASN A 169 5.39 -4.81 -10.20
C ASN A 169 4.40 -4.96 -9.04
N LEU A 170 3.12 -4.95 -9.35
CA LEU A 170 2.04 -5.21 -8.40
C LEU A 170 1.24 -6.41 -8.89
N LYS A 171 1.16 -7.45 -8.07
CA LYS A 171 0.42 -8.67 -8.33
C LYS A 171 -0.62 -8.92 -7.26
N ILE A 172 -1.83 -9.28 -7.66
CA ILE A 172 -2.92 -9.66 -6.75
C ILE A 172 -3.61 -10.89 -7.32
N VAL A 173 -3.76 -11.94 -6.52
CA VAL A 173 -4.42 -13.16 -6.93
C VAL A 173 -5.68 -13.42 -6.11
N ASP A 174 -6.68 -14.08 -6.71
CA ASP A 174 -7.93 -14.55 -6.06
C ASP A 174 -8.71 -13.48 -5.29
N PHE A 175 -9.07 -12.41 -5.95
CA PHE A 175 -9.80 -11.28 -5.35
C PHE A 175 -11.13 -10.98 -6.04
N LYS A 176 -11.98 -10.20 -5.38
CA LYS A 176 -13.24 -9.68 -5.89
C LYS A 176 -13.30 -8.17 -5.76
N VAL A 177 -13.83 -7.49 -6.75
CA VAL A 177 -14.04 -6.04 -6.72
C VAL A 177 -15.49 -5.67 -7.03
N GLN A 178 -15.96 -4.60 -6.41
CA GLN A 178 -17.24 -3.95 -6.70
C GLN A 178 -16.98 -2.46 -6.94
N GLU A 179 -17.89 -1.80 -7.64
CA GLU A 179 -17.87 -0.35 -7.80
C GLU A 179 -16.47 0.21 -8.18
N VAL A 180 -15.92 -0.27 -9.30
CA VAL A 180 -14.75 0.33 -9.94
C VAL A 180 -15.24 1.25 -11.07
N PRO A 181 -15.41 2.58 -10.81
CA PRO A 181 -16.11 3.49 -11.74
C PRO A 181 -15.47 3.55 -13.13
N VAL A 182 -14.14 3.51 -13.19
CA VAL A 182 -13.41 3.51 -14.47
C VAL A 182 -13.72 2.26 -15.28
N LEU A 183 -13.72 1.08 -14.63
CA LEU A 183 -14.02 -0.18 -15.28
C LEU A 183 -15.51 -0.23 -15.71
N ALA A 184 -16.42 0.20 -14.85
CA ALA A 184 -17.85 0.28 -15.20
C ALA A 184 -18.09 1.13 -16.45
N LYS A 185 -17.45 2.31 -16.53
CA LYS A 185 -17.54 3.17 -17.71
C LYS A 185 -16.97 2.52 -18.97
N LEU A 186 -15.86 1.84 -18.88
CA LEU A 186 -15.25 1.12 -20.02
C LEU A 186 -16.14 -0.03 -20.50
N LEU A 187 -16.73 -0.79 -19.59
CA LEU A 187 -17.67 -1.87 -19.90
C LEU A 187 -18.91 -1.35 -20.61
N THR A 188 -19.47 -0.22 -20.16
CA THR A 188 -20.62 0.44 -20.81
C THR A 188 -20.27 0.92 -22.21
N LEU A 189 -19.11 1.56 -22.39
CA LEU A 189 -18.64 2.02 -23.71
C LEU A 189 -18.39 0.85 -24.69
N ALA A 190 -17.98 -0.31 -24.19
CA ALA A 190 -17.79 -1.52 -24.95
C ALA A 190 -19.10 -2.31 -25.17
N SER A 191 -20.27 -1.77 -24.81
CA SER A 191 -21.59 -2.43 -24.85
C SER A 191 -21.67 -3.74 -24.04
N LEU A 192 -20.90 -3.82 -22.95
CA LEU A 192 -20.85 -4.97 -22.05
C LEU A 192 -21.68 -4.73 -20.77
N GLN A 193 -22.92 -4.25 -20.95
CA GLN A 193 -23.80 -3.83 -19.86
C GLN A 193 -24.02 -4.93 -18.81
N GLY A 194 -24.23 -6.18 -19.22
CA GLY A 194 -24.43 -7.29 -18.28
C GLY A 194 -23.25 -7.51 -17.33
N ILE A 195 -21.99 -7.25 -17.80
CA ILE A 195 -20.81 -7.32 -16.94
C ILE A 195 -20.70 -6.06 -16.07
N ALA A 196 -21.11 -4.90 -16.59
CA ALA A 196 -21.17 -3.67 -15.80
C ALA A 196 -22.18 -3.80 -14.64
N ASP A 197 -23.31 -4.45 -14.87
CA ASP A 197 -24.34 -4.73 -13.84
C ASP A 197 -23.80 -5.69 -12.77
N LEU A 198 -23.06 -6.74 -13.15
CA LEU A 198 -22.37 -7.61 -12.20
C LEU A 198 -21.36 -6.84 -11.34
N LEU A 199 -20.60 -5.91 -11.92
CA LEU A 199 -19.63 -5.12 -11.20
C LEU A 199 -20.28 -4.25 -10.12
N THR A 200 -21.43 -3.64 -10.42
CA THR A 200 -22.18 -2.78 -9.48
C THR A 200 -23.01 -3.57 -8.47
N GLY A 201 -23.43 -4.78 -8.81
CA GLY A 201 -24.24 -5.67 -7.98
C GLY A 201 -23.37 -6.60 -7.11
N GLU A 202 -23.15 -7.81 -7.60
CA GLU A 202 -22.42 -8.84 -6.86
C GLU A 202 -20.91 -8.62 -6.83
N GLY A 203 -20.37 -7.89 -7.79
CA GLY A 203 -18.96 -7.67 -8.05
C GLY A 203 -18.37 -8.73 -8.98
N ILE A 204 -17.19 -8.42 -9.52
CA ILE A 204 -16.46 -9.28 -10.45
C ILE A 204 -15.28 -9.94 -9.71
N ARG A 205 -15.12 -11.24 -9.90
CA ARG A 205 -13.98 -12.00 -9.42
C ARG A 205 -12.88 -11.98 -10.48
N PHE A 206 -11.64 -11.84 -9.98
CA PHE A 206 -10.42 -12.02 -10.76
C PHE A 206 -9.57 -13.08 -10.10
N THR A 207 -8.98 -13.96 -10.90
CA THR A 207 -7.99 -14.96 -10.45
C THR A 207 -6.61 -14.33 -10.39
N ASP A 208 -6.30 -13.49 -11.37
CA ASP A 208 -4.99 -12.86 -11.51
C ASP A 208 -5.13 -11.38 -11.90
N PHE A 209 -4.32 -10.56 -11.28
CA PHE A 209 -4.04 -9.19 -11.68
C PHE A 209 -2.55 -8.94 -11.57
N GLU A 210 -1.97 -8.35 -12.61
CA GLU A 210 -0.59 -7.91 -12.57
C GLU A 210 -0.44 -6.57 -13.28
N MET A 211 0.40 -5.70 -12.74
CA MET A 211 0.67 -4.39 -13.31
C MET A 211 2.15 -4.05 -13.18
N ASP A 212 2.80 -3.90 -14.33
CA ASP A 212 4.15 -3.38 -14.46
C ASP A 212 4.11 -1.91 -14.79
N TYR A 213 4.76 -1.10 -13.98
CA TYR A 213 4.75 0.35 -14.17
C TYR A 213 6.05 1.01 -13.72
N GLU A 214 6.32 2.18 -14.29
CA GLU A 214 7.45 3.02 -13.95
C GLU A 214 6.98 4.40 -13.52
N SER A 215 7.56 4.93 -12.45
CA SER A 215 7.28 6.29 -11.97
C SER A 215 8.54 7.14 -12.02
N LEU A 216 8.42 8.33 -12.61
CA LEU A 216 9.47 9.35 -12.63
C LEU A 216 8.83 10.72 -12.41
N GLY A 217 9.18 11.38 -11.32
CA GLY A 217 8.58 12.65 -10.93
C GLY A 217 7.06 12.56 -10.75
N ASN A 218 6.30 13.25 -11.58
CA ASN A 218 4.83 13.28 -11.52
C ASN A 218 4.15 12.33 -12.51
N THR A 219 4.91 11.60 -13.30
CA THR A 219 4.37 10.69 -14.33
C THR A 219 4.57 9.25 -13.91
N THR A 220 3.52 8.44 -14.02
CA THR A 220 3.55 6.99 -13.91
C THR A 220 3.15 6.40 -15.25
N THR A 221 4.05 5.65 -15.87
CA THR A 221 3.81 4.90 -17.10
C THR A 221 3.47 3.47 -16.76
N ILE A 222 2.29 3.01 -17.15
CA ILE A 222 1.85 1.62 -17.04
C ILE A 222 2.31 0.92 -18.33
N ASN A 223 3.34 0.10 -18.21
CA ASN A 223 3.88 -0.64 -19.34
C ASN A 223 2.89 -1.72 -19.78
N GLU A 224 2.41 -2.49 -18.81
CA GLU A 224 1.38 -3.49 -18.97
C GLU A 224 0.57 -3.64 -17.68
N MET A 225 -0.72 -3.84 -17.82
CA MET A 225 -1.63 -4.20 -16.74
C MET A 225 -2.61 -5.22 -17.29
N TYR A 226 -2.70 -6.39 -16.67
CA TYR A 226 -3.74 -7.34 -17.02
C TYR A 226 -4.52 -7.79 -15.80
N ALA A 227 -5.77 -8.17 -16.02
CA ALA A 227 -6.62 -8.84 -15.04
C ALA A 227 -7.36 -9.98 -15.72
N ILE A 228 -7.32 -11.16 -15.14
CA ILE A 228 -7.96 -12.37 -15.65
C ILE A 228 -9.02 -12.82 -14.68
N GLY A 229 -10.25 -13.01 -15.17
CA GLY A 229 -11.36 -13.51 -14.39
C GLY A 229 -12.37 -14.32 -15.21
N PRO A 230 -13.26 -15.08 -14.55
CA PRO A 230 -14.22 -15.94 -15.23
C PRO A 230 -15.26 -15.16 -16.03
N ALA A 231 -15.50 -13.89 -15.74
CA ALA A 231 -16.47 -13.05 -16.49
C ALA A 231 -15.78 -12.21 -17.57
N ILE A 232 -14.56 -11.78 -17.34
CA ILE A 232 -13.84 -10.84 -18.22
C ILE A 232 -12.34 -10.94 -18.02
N SER A 233 -11.59 -10.76 -19.10
CA SER A 233 -10.15 -10.49 -19.09
C SER A 233 -9.89 -9.10 -19.63
N ILE A 234 -8.89 -8.43 -19.04
CA ILE A 234 -8.53 -7.04 -19.31
C ILE A 234 -7.03 -6.99 -19.58
N LEU A 235 -6.63 -6.28 -20.65
CA LEU A 235 -5.23 -5.95 -20.92
C LEU A 235 -5.15 -4.46 -21.23
N MET A 236 -4.31 -3.72 -20.51
CA MET A 236 -4.20 -2.26 -20.65
C MET A 236 -2.77 -1.79 -20.54
N SER A 237 -2.50 -0.63 -21.12
CA SER A 237 -1.27 0.15 -20.94
C SER A 237 -1.58 1.64 -21.02
N GLY A 238 -0.63 2.49 -20.65
CA GLY A 238 -0.81 3.93 -20.74
C GLY A 238 0.00 4.71 -19.72
N TYR A 239 -0.50 5.89 -19.35
CA TYR A 239 0.19 6.72 -18.36
C TYR A 239 -0.79 7.55 -17.52
N ILE A 240 -0.30 7.94 -16.35
CA ILE A 240 -1.00 8.77 -15.37
C ILE A 240 -0.09 9.94 -15.03
N GLU A 241 -0.56 11.17 -15.24
CA GLU A 241 0.06 12.38 -14.72
C GLU A 241 -0.66 12.79 -13.43
N LYS A 242 0.09 12.96 -12.34
CA LYS A 242 -0.46 13.31 -11.04
C LYS A 242 -1.30 14.58 -11.11
N ASN A 243 -2.59 14.47 -10.72
CA ASN A 243 -3.59 15.58 -10.72
C ASN A 243 -3.89 16.22 -12.09
N LYS A 244 -3.56 15.57 -13.21
CA LYS A 244 -3.79 16.12 -14.54
C LYS A 244 -4.56 15.19 -15.45
N LEU A 245 -3.94 14.09 -15.86
CA LEU A 245 -4.42 13.25 -16.95
C LEU A 245 -4.22 11.77 -16.63
N VAL A 246 -5.24 10.97 -17.00
CA VAL A 246 -5.15 9.52 -17.08
C VAL A 246 -5.44 9.14 -18.52
N SER A 247 -4.48 8.53 -19.20
CA SER A 247 -4.59 8.03 -20.56
C SER A 247 -4.28 6.54 -20.57
N LEU A 248 -5.32 5.72 -20.74
CA LEU A 248 -5.21 4.26 -20.81
C LEU A 248 -5.81 3.76 -22.12
N ARG A 249 -5.18 2.74 -22.70
CA ARG A 249 -5.68 2.01 -23.86
C ARG A 249 -5.57 0.51 -23.60
N GLY A 250 -6.45 -0.29 -24.18
CA GLY A 250 -6.38 -1.72 -23.97
C GLY A 250 -7.55 -2.47 -24.57
N THR A 251 -7.64 -3.75 -24.23
CA THR A 251 -8.63 -4.69 -24.70
C THR A 251 -9.40 -5.28 -23.52
N LEU A 252 -10.70 -5.41 -23.69
CA LEU A 252 -11.61 -6.09 -22.77
C LEU A 252 -12.19 -7.30 -23.50
N VAL A 253 -12.00 -8.51 -22.94
CA VAL A 253 -12.46 -9.75 -23.53
C VAL A 253 -13.45 -10.44 -22.60
N PRO A 254 -14.76 -10.42 -22.89
CA PRO A 254 -15.75 -11.19 -22.12
C PRO A 254 -15.52 -12.70 -22.28
N ALA A 255 -15.74 -13.47 -21.22
CA ALA A 255 -15.58 -14.93 -21.27
C ALA A 255 -16.50 -15.62 -22.29
N THR A 256 -17.70 -15.07 -22.52
CA THR A 256 -18.63 -15.56 -23.54
C THR A 256 -18.09 -15.49 -24.96
N THR A 257 -17.13 -14.63 -25.23
CA THR A 257 -16.48 -14.49 -26.55
C THR A 257 -15.49 -15.63 -26.81
N ILE A 258 -14.81 -16.10 -25.78
CA ILE A 258 -13.82 -17.19 -25.87
C ILE A 258 -14.51 -18.52 -26.19
N ASN A 259 -15.68 -18.79 -25.58
CA ASN A 259 -16.43 -20.03 -25.81
C ASN A 259 -17.08 -20.11 -27.22
N ARG A 260 -17.28 -18.98 -27.90
CA ARG A 260 -17.82 -18.97 -29.28
C ARG A 260 -16.78 -19.20 -30.36
N THR A 261 -15.52 -19.05 -30.04
CA THR A 261 -14.41 -19.22 -30.99
C THR A 261 -13.86 -20.67 -31.00
N ILE A 262 -14.25 -21.49 -30.03
CA ILE A 262 -13.80 -22.88 -29.85
C ILE A 262 -14.90 -23.89 -30.28
N SER A 263 -16.10 -23.45 -30.55
CA SER A 263 -17.23 -24.22 -31.11
C SER A 263 -17.43 -23.79 -32.58
#